data_5f5f167b26dcad6071e3d2a35c03942e
#
_entry.id   5f5f167b26dcad6071e3d2a35c03942e
#
_cell.length_a   1.000
_cell.length_b   1.000
_cell.length_c   1.000
_cell.angle_alpha   90.00
_cell.angle_beta   90.00
_cell.angle_gamma   90.00
#
_symmetry.space_group_name_H-M   'P 1'
#
loop_
_entity.id
_entity.type
_entity.pdbx_description
1 polymer ?
#
loop_
_entity_poly.entity_id
_entity_poly.type
_entity_poly.pdbx_seq_one_letter_code
_entity_poly.pdbx_strand_id
1 'polypeptide(L)'
;MVFVVIDGLDASGKSTQALELSRFIRGQGKTVLLRFHPAEDNPFGAKAKQFLYARGKSAHFAAALFYMVDVIRSILLYSWRSYQYVIFVRYLMGTAYLPRPLDHLAYHFFAAVVPTSRHMFFLDVAPEVAEKRLLENRERLEMFENIRELGRTRLKALSLAVADDWTIVNADGSVAMVQQTIRKFLSGSSESK
;
A
#
# COMPACT_ATOMS: atom_id res chain seq x y z
N MET A 1 -13.59 7.48 13.47
CA MET A 1 -12.97 7.26 12.15
C MET A 1 -12.12 6.00 12.22
N VAL A 2 -12.34 5.06 11.31
CA VAL A 2 -11.51 3.85 11.18
C VAL A 2 -10.51 4.11 10.05
N PHE A 3 -9.21 4.04 10.34
CA PHE A 3 -8.14 4.17 9.35
C PHE A 3 -7.68 2.79 8.92
N VAL A 4 -7.73 2.52 7.62
CA VAL A 4 -7.36 1.24 7.00
C VAL A 4 -6.26 1.49 6.00
N VAL A 5 -5.22 0.67 6.04
CA VAL A 5 -4.13 0.67 5.07
C VAL A 5 -4.10 -0.66 4.33
N ILE A 6 -4.00 -0.62 3.02
CA ILE A 6 -3.78 -1.80 2.18
C ILE A 6 -2.51 -1.59 1.38
N ASP A 7 -1.47 -2.33 1.73
CA ASP A 7 -0.17 -2.25 1.08
C ASP A 7 0.32 -3.65 0.63
N GLY A 8 1.44 -3.72 -0.05
CA GLY A 8 2.00 -4.97 -0.59
C GLY A 8 2.77 -4.72 -1.89
N LEU A 9 3.28 -5.78 -2.51
CA LEU A 9 4.01 -5.72 -3.77
C LEU A 9 3.12 -5.24 -4.93
N ASP A 10 3.77 -4.86 -6.03
CA ASP A 10 3.06 -4.63 -7.28
C ASP A 10 2.34 -5.90 -7.73
N ALA A 11 1.18 -5.73 -8.35
CA ALA A 11 0.24 -6.79 -8.69
C ALA A 11 -0.27 -7.68 -7.53
N SER A 12 -0.07 -7.32 -6.25
CA SER A 12 -0.67 -8.04 -5.13
C SER A 12 -2.20 -7.87 -5.00
N GLY A 13 -2.83 -7.04 -5.84
CA GLY A 13 -4.27 -6.80 -5.82
C GLY A 13 -4.74 -5.68 -4.89
N LYS A 14 -3.83 -4.85 -4.37
CA LYS A 14 -4.15 -3.73 -3.46
C LYS A 14 -5.34 -2.88 -3.90
N SER A 15 -5.30 -2.42 -5.14
CA SER A 15 -6.33 -1.53 -5.69
C SER A 15 -7.68 -2.22 -5.77
N THR A 16 -7.70 -3.48 -6.22
CA THR A 16 -8.91 -4.30 -6.30
C THR A 16 -9.51 -4.50 -4.92
N GLN A 17 -8.71 -4.89 -3.94
CA GLN A 17 -9.17 -5.14 -2.58
C GLN A 17 -9.68 -3.87 -1.90
N ALA A 18 -9.01 -2.74 -2.12
CA ALA A 18 -9.44 -1.47 -1.58
C ALA A 18 -10.78 -0.98 -2.18
N LEU A 19 -10.97 -1.16 -3.48
CA LEU A 19 -12.24 -0.86 -4.16
C LEU A 19 -13.37 -1.74 -3.64
N GLU A 20 -13.15 -3.05 -3.54
CA GLU A 20 -14.14 -4.00 -3.02
C GLU A 20 -14.50 -3.71 -1.55
N LEU A 21 -13.49 -3.41 -0.71
CA LEU A 21 -13.71 -3.02 0.67
C LEU A 21 -14.51 -1.72 0.77
N SER A 22 -14.16 -0.73 -0.04
CA SER A 22 -14.88 0.55 -0.08
C SER A 22 -16.34 0.37 -0.50
N ARG A 23 -16.61 -0.45 -1.52
CA ARG A 23 -17.99 -0.77 -1.96
C ARG A 23 -18.77 -1.46 -0.85
N PHE A 24 -18.18 -2.44 -0.18
CA PHE A 24 -18.79 -3.16 0.93
C PHE A 24 -19.17 -2.23 2.08
N ILE A 25 -18.27 -1.34 2.51
CA ILE A 25 -18.49 -0.41 3.60
C ILE A 25 -19.57 0.63 3.22
N ARG A 26 -19.53 1.14 1.99
CA ARG A 26 -20.58 2.07 1.48
C ARG A 26 -21.94 1.41 1.37
N GLY A 27 -21.99 0.13 1.01
CA GLY A 27 -23.22 -0.66 0.99
C GLY A 27 -23.87 -0.81 2.38
N GLN A 28 -23.12 -0.56 3.46
CA GLN A 28 -23.62 -0.48 4.83
C GLN A 28 -24.06 0.95 5.23
N GLY A 29 -24.18 1.89 4.29
CA GLY A 29 -24.54 3.28 4.54
C GLY A 29 -23.43 4.13 5.18
N LYS A 30 -22.17 3.66 5.19
CA LYS A 30 -21.05 4.38 5.83
C LYS A 30 -20.28 5.23 4.82
N THR A 31 -19.77 6.37 5.30
CA THR A 31 -18.95 7.28 4.50
C THR A 31 -17.51 6.79 4.42
N VAL A 32 -16.96 6.68 3.20
CA VAL A 32 -15.61 6.16 2.94
C VAL A 32 -14.82 7.13 2.07
N LEU A 33 -13.67 7.55 2.55
CA LEU A 33 -12.60 8.09 1.73
C LEU A 33 -11.71 6.93 1.26
N LEU A 34 -11.51 6.82 -0.05
CA LEU A 34 -10.55 5.91 -0.65
C LEU A 34 -9.46 6.72 -1.36
N ARG A 35 -8.20 6.48 -1.00
CA ARG A 35 -7.05 7.20 -1.52
C ARG A 35 -5.97 6.26 -2.02
N PHE A 36 -5.54 6.46 -3.25
CA PHE A 36 -4.41 5.73 -3.87
C PHE A 36 -3.17 6.60 -3.90
N HIS A 37 -2.01 6.02 -3.61
CA HIS A 37 -0.72 6.68 -3.73
C HIS A 37 0.21 5.91 -4.68
N PRO A 38 1.06 6.61 -5.44
CA PRO A 38 1.07 8.08 -5.60
C PRO A 38 -0.19 8.57 -6.31
N ALA A 39 -0.73 9.72 -5.87
CA ALA A 39 -1.97 10.27 -6.36
C ALA A 39 -1.75 11.27 -7.51
N GLU A 40 -2.48 11.13 -8.59
CA GLU A 40 -2.30 11.95 -9.81
C GLU A 40 -2.98 13.33 -9.75
N ASP A 41 -3.80 13.57 -8.74
CA ASP A 41 -4.53 14.82 -8.54
C ASP A 41 -3.69 15.97 -7.95
N ASN A 42 -2.39 15.75 -7.80
CA ASN A 42 -1.46 16.71 -7.23
C ASN A 42 -0.05 16.55 -7.82
N PRO A 43 0.77 17.65 -7.81
CA PRO A 43 2.09 17.63 -8.44
C PRO A 43 3.10 16.67 -7.80
N PHE A 44 2.96 16.35 -6.51
CA PHE A 44 3.89 15.45 -5.82
C PHE A 44 3.66 14.01 -6.23
N GLY A 45 2.42 13.54 -6.22
CA GLY A 45 2.08 12.20 -6.66
C GLY A 45 2.35 12.00 -8.16
N ALA A 46 2.04 13.00 -9.00
CA ALA A 46 2.36 12.97 -10.43
C ALA A 46 3.88 12.82 -10.67
N LYS A 47 4.73 13.59 -9.94
CA LYS A 47 6.20 13.44 -10.01
C LYS A 47 6.67 12.10 -9.47
N ALA A 48 6.12 11.62 -8.36
CA ALA A 48 6.45 10.29 -7.84
C ALA A 48 6.22 9.22 -8.92
N LYS A 49 5.06 9.25 -9.58
CA LYS A 49 4.73 8.32 -10.67
C LYS A 49 5.69 8.46 -11.86
N GLN A 50 6.04 9.68 -12.25
CA GLN A 50 7.01 9.93 -13.31
C GLN A 50 8.37 9.27 -13.02
N PHE A 51 8.86 9.40 -11.77
CA PHE A 51 10.13 8.81 -11.36
C PHE A 51 10.09 7.29 -11.23
N LEU A 52 8.93 6.66 -11.01
CA LEU A 52 8.79 5.20 -11.05
C LEU A 52 9.07 4.60 -12.44
N TYR A 53 8.85 5.36 -13.51
CA TYR A 53 9.19 4.95 -14.87
C TYR A 53 10.60 5.36 -15.31
N ALA A 54 11.32 6.17 -14.53
CA ALA A 54 12.69 6.57 -14.80
C ALA A 54 13.70 5.53 -14.32
N ARG A 55 14.88 5.47 -14.92
CA ARG A 55 15.95 4.52 -14.56
C ARG A 55 17.04 5.20 -13.73
N GLY A 56 17.63 4.44 -12.80
CA GLY A 56 18.80 4.87 -12.04
C GLY A 56 18.52 5.14 -10.55
N LYS A 57 19.59 5.10 -9.73
CA LYS A 57 19.51 5.24 -8.27
C LYS A 57 18.91 6.58 -7.82
N SER A 58 19.23 7.67 -8.52
CA SER A 58 18.66 9.00 -8.24
C SER A 58 17.16 9.06 -8.49
N ALA A 59 16.66 8.34 -9.50
CA ALA A 59 15.23 8.25 -9.77
C ALA A 59 14.47 7.48 -8.68
N HIS A 60 15.07 6.39 -8.15
CA HIS A 60 14.51 5.64 -7.02
C HIS A 60 14.33 6.53 -5.77
N PHE A 61 15.37 7.29 -5.45
CA PHE A 61 15.32 8.19 -4.30
C PHE A 61 14.30 9.31 -4.49
N ALA A 62 14.27 9.92 -5.68
CA ALA A 62 13.31 10.96 -6.02
C ALA A 62 11.87 10.43 -5.99
N ALA A 63 11.61 9.22 -6.53
CA ALA A 63 10.32 8.57 -6.47
C ALA A 63 9.85 8.40 -5.03
N ALA A 64 10.71 7.87 -4.15
CA ALA A 64 10.41 7.67 -2.74
C ALA A 64 10.11 9.00 -2.02
N LEU A 65 10.90 10.04 -2.26
CA LEU A 65 10.71 11.35 -1.63
C LEU A 65 9.37 11.98 -2.04
N PHE A 66 9.09 12.06 -3.34
CA PHE A 66 7.82 12.62 -3.83
C PHE A 66 6.60 11.80 -3.39
N TYR A 67 6.74 10.49 -3.37
CA TYR A 67 5.73 9.59 -2.84
C TYR A 67 5.40 9.90 -1.36
N MET A 68 6.43 10.07 -0.54
CA MET A 68 6.24 10.39 0.88
C MET A 68 5.55 11.74 1.09
N VAL A 69 5.95 12.76 0.32
CA VAL A 69 5.30 14.09 0.38
C VAL A 69 3.82 13.96 -0.02
N ASP A 70 3.49 13.15 -1.01
CA ASP A 70 2.09 12.89 -1.41
C ASP A 70 1.29 12.21 -0.30
N VAL A 71 1.86 11.21 0.39
CA VAL A 71 1.22 10.55 1.53
C VAL A 71 0.97 11.54 2.68
N ILE A 72 1.98 12.30 3.09
CA ILE A 72 1.87 13.30 4.18
C ILE A 72 0.81 14.35 3.82
N ARG A 73 0.84 14.85 2.58
CA ARG A 73 -0.18 15.78 2.08
C ARG A 73 -1.59 15.20 2.21
N SER A 74 -1.77 13.94 1.82
CA SER A 74 -3.07 13.26 1.91
C SER A 74 -3.54 13.16 3.37
N ILE A 75 -2.65 12.84 4.30
CA ILE A 75 -2.96 12.82 5.73
C ILE A 75 -3.41 14.20 6.19
N LEU A 76 -2.63 15.24 5.91
CA LEU A 76 -2.94 16.62 6.33
C LEU A 76 -4.28 17.11 5.78
N LEU A 77 -4.62 16.77 4.55
CA LEU A 77 -5.86 17.23 3.91
C LEU A 77 -7.10 16.47 4.34
N TYR A 78 -6.97 15.18 4.65
CA TYR A 78 -8.12 14.29 4.83
C TYR A 78 -8.36 13.84 6.26
N SER A 79 -7.39 13.97 7.18
CA SER A 79 -7.55 13.62 8.59
C SER A 79 -8.63 14.45 9.31
N TRP A 80 -8.92 15.65 8.83
CA TRP A 80 -9.89 16.59 9.41
C TRP A 80 -11.30 16.42 8.86
N ARG A 81 -11.50 15.57 7.86
CA ARG A 81 -12.80 15.41 7.21
C ARG A 81 -13.62 14.32 7.89
N SER A 82 -14.94 14.52 7.94
CA SER A 82 -15.90 13.64 8.63
C SER A 82 -16.20 12.34 7.85
N TYR A 83 -15.18 11.53 7.59
CA TYR A 83 -15.36 10.18 7.06
C TYR A 83 -15.40 9.17 8.22
N GLN A 84 -16.29 8.16 8.12
CA GLN A 84 -16.31 7.06 9.07
C GLN A 84 -15.17 6.08 8.82
N TYR A 85 -14.78 5.89 7.54
CA TYR A 85 -13.65 5.09 7.12
C TYR A 85 -12.73 5.87 6.18
N VAL A 86 -11.43 5.71 6.38
CA VAL A 86 -10.40 6.23 5.50
C VAL A 86 -9.54 5.04 5.07
N ILE A 87 -9.48 4.75 3.77
CA ILE A 87 -8.71 3.63 3.20
C ILE A 87 -7.58 4.23 2.36
N PHE A 88 -6.34 3.96 2.75
CA PHE A 88 -5.16 4.32 1.98
C PHE A 88 -4.58 3.08 1.30
N VAL A 89 -4.27 3.22 0.03
CA VAL A 89 -3.61 2.19 -0.78
C VAL A 89 -2.20 2.65 -1.09
N ARG A 90 -1.23 1.83 -0.73
CA ARG A 90 0.21 2.15 -0.65
C ARG A 90 0.48 3.24 0.40
N TYR A 91 1.28 2.93 1.39
CA TYR A 91 1.51 3.80 2.54
C TYR A 91 2.97 3.77 2.99
N LEU A 92 3.37 2.85 3.84
CA LEU A 92 4.73 2.76 4.38
C LEU A 92 5.62 1.80 3.58
N MET A 93 5.04 0.75 2.97
CA MET A 93 5.80 -0.31 2.31
C MET A 93 6.49 0.15 1.01
N GLY A 94 6.18 1.34 0.50
CA GLY A 94 6.94 1.99 -0.56
C GLY A 94 8.42 2.19 -0.20
N THR A 95 8.77 2.26 1.08
CA THR A 95 10.16 2.35 1.55
C THR A 95 10.96 1.06 1.31
N ALA A 96 10.32 -0.11 1.23
CA ALA A 96 10.98 -1.38 0.93
C ALA A 96 11.65 -1.43 -0.46
N TYR A 97 11.28 -0.53 -1.36
CA TYR A 97 11.93 -0.38 -2.66
C TYR A 97 13.29 0.36 -2.58
N LEU A 98 13.58 1.01 -1.45
CA LEU A 98 14.88 1.65 -1.23
C LEU A 98 15.99 0.61 -1.00
N PRO A 99 17.26 0.93 -1.34
CA PRO A 99 18.38 0.06 -1.00
C PRO A 99 18.62 0.03 0.52
N ARG A 100 19.16 -1.12 1.03
CA ARG A 100 19.62 -1.19 2.44
C ARG A 100 20.81 -0.24 2.68
N PRO A 101 20.88 0.40 3.86
CA PRO A 101 19.97 0.35 5.00
C PRO A 101 18.82 1.38 4.95
N LEU A 102 18.68 2.13 3.84
CA LEU A 102 17.74 3.24 3.72
C LEU A 102 16.27 2.79 3.80
N ASP A 103 15.97 1.55 3.39
CA ASP A 103 14.64 0.96 3.51
C ASP A 103 14.12 0.96 4.96
N HIS A 104 14.90 0.43 5.91
CA HIS A 104 14.57 0.40 7.32
C HIS A 104 14.56 1.78 7.96
N LEU A 105 15.57 2.60 7.67
CA LEU A 105 15.68 3.96 8.22
C LEU A 105 14.50 4.83 7.78
N ALA A 106 14.16 4.81 6.49
CA ALA A 106 13.03 5.55 5.96
C ALA A 106 11.71 5.03 6.54
N TYR A 107 11.53 3.69 6.63
CA TYR A 107 10.32 3.10 7.18
C TYR A 107 10.08 3.59 8.62
N HIS A 108 11.05 3.44 9.52
CA HIS A 108 10.90 3.85 10.92
C HIS A 108 10.71 5.37 11.07
N PHE A 109 11.43 6.16 10.27
CA PHE A 109 11.22 7.60 10.25
C PHE A 109 9.78 7.96 9.88
N PHE A 110 9.23 7.35 8.83
CA PHE A 110 7.86 7.63 8.39
C PHE A 110 6.82 7.06 9.35
N ALA A 111 7.01 5.85 9.87
CA ALA A 111 6.13 5.26 10.87
C ALA A 111 6.02 6.11 12.16
N ALA A 112 7.08 6.88 12.48
CA ALA A 112 7.07 7.82 13.60
C ALA A 112 6.33 9.14 13.28
N VAL A 113 6.22 9.53 12.00
CA VAL A 113 5.65 10.82 11.57
C VAL A 113 4.19 10.70 11.13
N VAL A 114 3.81 9.55 10.56
CA VAL A 114 2.47 9.34 10.01
C VAL A 114 1.62 8.43 10.92
N PRO A 115 0.29 8.61 10.96
CA PRO A 115 -0.57 7.79 11.81
C PRO A 115 -0.51 6.31 11.42
N THR A 116 -0.41 5.44 12.39
CA THR A 116 -0.56 4.00 12.25
C THR A 116 -1.94 3.53 12.69
N SER A 117 -2.33 2.32 12.34
CA SER A 117 -3.65 1.75 12.62
C SER A 117 -3.54 0.25 12.91
N ARG A 118 -4.49 -0.27 13.68
CA ARG A 118 -4.66 -1.74 13.85
C ARG A 118 -5.08 -2.44 12.55
N HIS A 119 -5.54 -1.68 11.53
CA HIS A 119 -6.03 -2.20 10.26
C HIS A 119 -5.02 -1.91 9.14
N MET A 120 -3.77 -2.29 9.36
CA MET A 120 -2.70 -2.22 8.36
C MET A 120 -2.52 -3.62 7.75
N PHE A 121 -2.93 -3.78 6.49
CA PHE A 121 -2.90 -5.04 5.76
C PHE A 121 -1.76 -5.04 4.76
N PHE A 122 -0.88 -6.04 4.88
CA PHE A 122 0.12 -6.34 3.88
C PHE A 122 -0.35 -7.50 3.01
N LEU A 123 -0.62 -7.24 1.74
CA LEU A 123 -1.01 -8.26 0.77
C LEU A 123 0.25 -8.96 0.25
N ASP A 124 0.53 -10.13 0.82
CA ASP A 124 1.66 -10.96 0.43
C ASP A 124 1.28 -11.82 -0.78
N VAL A 125 2.03 -11.67 -1.87
CA VAL A 125 1.87 -12.43 -3.11
C VAL A 125 3.20 -13.05 -3.50
N ALA A 126 3.17 -14.28 -4.00
CA ALA A 126 4.37 -14.93 -4.55
C ALA A 126 4.88 -14.16 -5.77
N PRO A 127 6.20 -13.95 -5.91
CA PRO A 127 6.76 -13.17 -7.01
C PRO A 127 6.35 -13.69 -8.39
N GLU A 128 6.22 -15.00 -8.56
CA GLU A 128 5.79 -15.66 -9.80
C GLU A 128 4.34 -15.31 -10.15
N VAL A 129 3.47 -15.26 -9.13
CA VAL A 129 2.05 -14.87 -9.29
C VAL A 129 1.95 -13.39 -9.62
N ALA A 130 2.75 -12.55 -8.95
CA ALA A 130 2.80 -11.11 -9.22
C ALA A 130 3.29 -10.83 -10.64
N GLU A 131 4.39 -11.47 -11.07
CA GLU A 131 4.93 -11.32 -12.42
C GLU A 131 3.91 -11.74 -13.49
N LYS A 132 3.26 -12.89 -13.31
CA LYS A 132 2.19 -13.35 -14.22
C LYS A 132 1.08 -12.31 -14.35
N ARG A 133 0.59 -11.76 -13.22
CA ARG A 133 -0.46 -10.73 -13.22
C ARG A 133 -0.01 -9.43 -13.89
N LEU A 134 1.27 -9.07 -13.77
CA LEU A 134 1.82 -7.88 -14.43
C LEU A 134 1.84 -8.06 -15.94
N LEU A 135 2.31 -9.21 -16.43
CA LEU A 135 2.38 -9.52 -17.86
C LEU A 135 0.99 -9.58 -18.51
N GLU A 136 -0.02 -10.04 -17.76
CA GLU A 136 -1.41 -10.11 -18.25
C GLU A 136 -2.13 -8.75 -18.30
N ASN A 137 -1.72 -7.77 -17.48
CA ASN A 137 -2.51 -6.57 -17.23
C ASN A 137 -1.82 -5.24 -17.60
N ARG A 138 -0.56 -5.26 -18.05
CA ARG A 138 0.18 -4.03 -18.34
C ARG A 138 0.95 -4.10 -19.66
N GLU A 139 0.84 -3.03 -20.44
CA GLU A 139 1.66 -2.81 -21.64
C GLU A 139 3.08 -2.33 -21.30
N ARG A 140 3.29 -1.74 -20.12
CA ARG A 140 4.57 -1.14 -19.70
C ARG A 140 4.88 -1.50 -18.26
N LEU A 141 6.05 -2.14 -18.06
CA LEU A 141 6.56 -2.50 -16.74
C LEU A 141 7.16 -1.29 -16.02
N GLU A 142 6.89 -1.18 -14.72
CA GLU A 142 7.58 -0.24 -13.84
C GLU A 142 8.99 -0.75 -13.51
N MET A 143 9.81 0.12 -12.88
CA MET A 143 11.23 -0.10 -12.61
C MET A 143 11.52 -1.36 -11.76
N PHE A 144 10.59 -1.76 -10.89
CA PHE A 144 10.79 -2.82 -9.89
C PHE A 144 9.99 -4.10 -10.18
N GLU A 145 9.53 -4.28 -11.41
CA GLU A 145 8.57 -5.34 -11.74
C GLU A 145 9.20 -6.62 -12.33
N ASN A 146 10.54 -6.79 -12.24
CA ASN A 146 11.14 -8.08 -12.57
C ASN A 146 11.11 -9.04 -11.36
N ILE A 147 11.02 -10.34 -11.61
CA ILE A 147 10.83 -11.39 -10.58
C ILE A 147 11.89 -11.36 -9.46
N ARG A 148 13.17 -11.05 -9.79
CA ARG A 148 14.23 -10.99 -8.78
C ARG A 148 14.08 -9.79 -7.85
N GLU A 149 13.69 -8.65 -8.39
CA GLU A 149 13.46 -7.43 -7.61
C GLU A 149 12.17 -7.53 -6.81
N LEU A 150 11.11 -8.10 -7.37
CA LEU A 150 9.89 -8.43 -6.64
C LEU A 150 10.19 -9.34 -5.45
N GLY A 151 10.97 -10.40 -5.63
CA GLY A 151 11.37 -11.30 -4.55
C GLY A 151 12.18 -10.62 -3.46
N ARG A 152 13.16 -9.79 -3.83
CA ARG A 152 13.97 -9.02 -2.86
C ARG A 152 13.12 -8.01 -2.09
N THR A 153 12.26 -7.28 -2.79
CA THR A 153 11.38 -6.28 -2.18
C THR A 153 10.34 -6.94 -1.27
N ARG A 154 9.80 -8.11 -1.66
CA ARG A 154 8.92 -8.92 -0.82
C ARG A 154 9.57 -9.27 0.53
N LEU A 155 10.79 -9.80 0.52
CA LEU A 155 11.48 -10.17 1.75
C LEU A 155 11.71 -8.97 2.67
N LYS A 156 12.06 -7.82 2.12
CA LYS A 156 12.21 -6.58 2.90
C LYS A 156 10.85 -6.12 3.48
N ALA A 157 9.82 -6.04 2.64
CA ALA A 157 8.49 -5.62 3.06
C ALA A 157 7.90 -6.57 4.12
N LEU A 158 8.07 -7.89 3.96
CA LEU A 158 7.66 -8.87 4.97
C LEU A 158 8.40 -8.67 6.30
N SER A 159 9.71 -8.40 6.26
CA SER A 159 10.46 -8.15 7.51
C SER A 159 9.96 -6.90 8.24
N LEU A 160 9.60 -5.85 7.52
CA LEU A 160 9.01 -4.63 8.08
C LEU A 160 7.58 -4.88 8.60
N ALA A 161 6.77 -5.62 7.84
CA ALA A 161 5.40 -5.93 8.21
C ALA A 161 5.33 -6.77 9.49
N VAL A 162 6.21 -7.75 9.65
CA VAL A 162 6.31 -8.57 10.88
C VAL A 162 6.80 -7.73 12.07
N ALA A 163 7.77 -6.83 11.85
CA ALA A 163 8.33 -6.00 12.93
C ALA A 163 7.31 -5.01 13.50
N ASP A 164 6.36 -4.52 12.71
CA ASP A 164 5.37 -3.51 13.10
C ASP A 164 3.93 -4.06 13.12
N ASP A 165 3.76 -5.35 13.39
CA ASP A 165 2.46 -6.02 13.61
C ASP A 165 1.41 -5.80 12.52
N TRP A 166 1.85 -5.70 11.23
CA TRP A 166 0.90 -5.67 10.13
C TRP A 166 0.17 -7.00 9.99
N THR A 167 -1.10 -6.95 9.67
CA THR A 167 -1.85 -8.14 9.28
C THR A 167 -1.41 -8.62 7.90
N ILE A 168 -0.65 -9.72 7.85
CA ILE A 168 -0.20 -10.32 6.60
C ILE A 168 -1.33 -11.17 6.02
N VAL A 169 -1.75 -10.85 4.79
CA VAL A 169 -2.83 -11.54 4.07
C VAL A 169 -2.25 -12.21 2.84
N ASN A 170 -2.39 -13.53 2.74
CA ASN A 170 -2.02 -14.26 1.52
C ASN A 170 -2.90 -13.78 0.36
N ALA A 171 -2.28 -13.23 -0.67
CA ALA A 171 -2.93 -12.63 -1.84
C ALA A 171 -2.78 -13.47 -3.13
N ASP A 172 -2.31 -14.72 -3.04
CA ASP A 172 -2.22 -15.63 -4.21
C ASP A 172 -3.58 -16.10 -4.66
N GLY A 173 -4.55 -16.17 -3.74
CA GLY A 173 -5.90 -16.66 -3.97
C GLY A 173 -6.80 -15.71 -4.77
N SER A 174 -8.09 -16.08 -4.87
CA SER A 174 -9.10 -15.28 -5.53
C SER A 174 -9.38 -13.96 -4.80
N VAL A 175 -9.88 -12.97 -5.53
CA VAL A 175 -10.28 -11.66 -4.97
C VAL A 175 -11.25 -11.84 -3.79
N ALA A 176 -12.21 -12.78 -3.90
CA ALA A 176 -13.21 -13.04 -2.86
C ALA A 176 -12.59 -13.58 -1.56
N MET A 177 -11.64 -14.52 -1.66
CA MET A 177 -10.95 -15.09 -0.49
C MET A 177 -10.13 -14.04 0.26
N VAL A 178 -9.36 -13.25 -0.48
CA VAL A 178 -8.56 -12.14 0.11
C VAL A 178 -9.47 -11.13 0.78
N GLN A 179 -10.56 -10.75 0.11
CA GLN A 179 -11.53 -9.81 0.64
C GLN A 179 -12.23 -10.33 1.92
N GLN A 180 -12.57 -11.62 1.96
CA GLN A 180 -13.15 -12.25 3.15
C GLN A 180 -12.18 -12.16 4.34
N THR A 181 -10.91 -12.43 4.13
CA THR A 181 -9.87 -12.32 5.16
C THR A 181 -9.76 -10.89 5.68
N ILE A 182 -9.66 -9.89 4.80
CA ILE A 182 -9.59 -8.47 5.20
C ILE A 182 -10.82 -8.07 6.03
N ARG A 183 -12.03 -8.45 5.58
CA ARG A 183 -13.29 -8.14 6.30
C ARG A 183 -13.34 -8.80 7.67
N LYS A 184 -12.89 -10.04 7.81
CA LYS A 184 -12.82 -10.75 9.08
C LYS A 184 -11.97 -10.01 10.11
N PHE A 185 -10.78 -9.58 9.73
CA PHE A 185 -9.91 -8.80 10.62
C PHE A 185 -10.47 -7.41 10.93
N LEU A 186 -11.15 -6.77 9.98
CA LEU A 186 -11.77 -5.46 10.20
C LEU A 186 -12.94 -5.55 11.19
N SER A 187 -13.75 -6.62 11.15
CA SER A 187 -14.89 -6.83 12.05
C SER A 187 -14.48 -7.37 13.43
N GLY A 188 -13.50 -8.26 13.51
CA GLY A 188 -13.04 -8.84 14.78
C GLY A 188 -12.43 -7.82 15.75
N SER A 189 -11.94 -6.70 15.25
CA SER A 189 -11.45 -5.58 16.08
C SER A 189 -12.57 -4.70 16.66
N SER A 190 -13.83 -4.93 16.28
CA SER A 190 -14.98 -4.18 16.80
C SER A 190 -15.58 -4.78 18.08
N GLU A 191 -15.21 -6.02 18.43
CA GLU A 191 -15.77 -6.75 19.58
C GLU A 191 -14.91 -6.67 20.85
N SER A 192 -13.79 -5.96 20.79
CA SER A 192 -12.83 -5.83 21.91
C SER A 192 -12.86 -4.42 22.50
N LYS A 193 -14.05 -3.97 22.94
CA LYS A 193 -14.25 -2.77 23.79
C LYS A 193 -15.15 -3.10 24.96
#